data_ce9acf971a0edf23e59122ef01e5c175
#
_entry.id   ce9acf971a0edf23e59122ef01e5c175
#
_cell.length_a   1.000
_cell.length_b   1.000
_cell.length_c   1.000
_cell.angle_alpha   90.00
_cell.angle_beta   90.00
_cell.angle_gamma   90.00
#
_symmetry.space_group_name_H-M   'P 1'
#
loop_
_entity.id
_entity.type
_entity.pdbx_description
1 polymer ?
#
loop_
_entity_poly.entity_id
_entity_poly.type
_entity_poly.pdbx_seq_one_letter_code
_entity_poly.pdbx_strand_id
1 'polypeptide(L)'
;MIFQSLEFTGERPFDNVLIHGLIRAEDGRKMSKSLGNGIDPMEIIDQYGADALRWFLSNGSSPGQDMRFSYEKMDAAWNFINKIWN
;
A
#
# COMPACT_ATOMS: atom_id res chain seq x y z
N MET A 1 14.48 -15.58 -4.81
CA MET A 1 13.43 -16.46 -4.22
C MET A 1 13.24 -17.75 -5.01
N ILE A 2 12.99 -17.70 -6.31
CA ILE A 2 12.75 -18.89 -7.14
C ILE A 2 13.96 -19.84 -7.14
N PHE A 3 15.15 -19.32 -7.41
CA PHE A 3 16.39 -20.10 -7.42
C PHE A 3 16.64 -20.79 -6.08
N GLN A 4 16.52 -20.05 -4.98
CA GLN A 4 16.74 -20.59 -3.64
C GLN A 4 15.72 -21.68 -3.29
N SER A 5 14.46 -21.49 -3.65
CA SER A 5 13.42 -22.50 -3.43
C SER A 5 13.71 -23.79 -4.19
N LEU A 6 14.10 -23.68 -5.45
CA LEU A 6 14.46 -24.86 -6.27
C LEU A 6 15.66 -25.62 -5.69
N GLU A 7 16.67 -24.89 -5.19
CA GLU A 7 17.86 -25.50 -4.58
C GLU A 7 17.55 -26.21 -3.26
N PHE A 8 16.72 -25.60 -2.39
CA PHE A 8 16.46 -26.12 -1.05
C PHE A 8 15.29 -27.12 -0.99
N THR A 9 14.28 -26.97 -1.83
CA THR A 9 13.05 -27.80 -1.76
C THR A 9 12.79 -28.60 -3.02
N GLY A 10 13.44 -28.27 -4.14
CA GLY A 10 13.14 -28.86 -5.45
C GLY A 10 11.84 -28.41 -6.09
N GLU A 11 11.13 -27.49 -5.46
CA GLU A 11 9.84 -27.00 -5.92
C GLU A 11 9.84 -25.48 -6.08
N ARG A 12 8.99 -24.98 -6.99
CA ARG A 12 8.77 -23.54 -7.13
C ARG A 12 8.00 -22.99 -5.92
N PRO A 13 8.30 -21.77 -5.45
CA PRO A 13 7.68 -21.26 -4.22
C PRO A 13 6.24 -20.76 -4.39
N PHE A 14 5.83 -20.45 -5.63
CA PHE A 14 4.49 -19.94 -5.94
C PHE A 14 4.13 -20.20 -7.39
N ASP A 15 2.84 -20.27 -7.69
CA ASP A 15 2.32 -20.49 -9.04
C ASP A 15 1.97 -19.18 -9.77
N ASN A 16 1.47 -18.20 -9.03
CA ASN A 16 1.01 -16.95 -9.58
C ASN A 16 1.78 -15.77 -9.01
N VAL A 17 2.09 -14.79 -9.85
CA VAL A 17 2.74 -13.54 -9.45
C VAL A 17 1.84 -12.39 -9.86
N LEU A 18 1.29 -11.66 -8.89
CA LEU A 18 0.54 -10.44 -9.12
C LEU A 18 1.46 -9.24 -8.91
N ILE A 19 1.69 -8.48 -9.96
CA ILE A 19 2.51 -7.27 -9.89
C ILE A 19 1.61 -6.10 -9.52
N HIS A 20 1.81 -5.55 -8.33
CA HIS A 20 1.07 -4.37 -7.88
C HIS A 20 1.77 -3.08 -8.31
N GLY A 21 1.01 -1.98 -8.36
CA GLY A 21 1.56 -0.64 -8.59
C GLY A 21 2.29 -0.09 -7.36
N LEU A 22 2.98 1.02 -7.53
CA LEU A 22 3.67 1.72 -6.46
C LEU A 22 2.77 2.81 -5.87
N ILE A 23 2.96 3.07 -4.58
CA ILE A 23 2.40 4.25 -3.93
C ILE A 23 3.38 5.41 -4.13
N ARG A 24 2.90 6.49 -4.73
CA ARG A 24 3.68 7.71 -5.00
C ARG A 24 3.27 8.81 -4.03
N ALA A 25 4.16 9.79 -3.86
CA ALA A 25 3.84 10.99 -3.09
C ALA A 25 2.67 11.77 -3.73
N GLU A 26 2.10 12.73 -3.00
CA GLU A 26 0.96 13.54 -3.48
C GLU A 26 1.25 14.24 -4.80
N ASP A 27 2.49 14.70 -5.00
CA ASP A 27 2.95 15.34 -6.23
C ASP A 27 3.21 14.37 -7.39
N GLY A 28 3.06 13.07 -7.16
CA GLY A 28 3.25 12.01 -8.15
C GLY A 28 4.68 11.51 -8.28
N ARG A 29 5.65 12.05 -7.51
CA ARG A 29 7.01 11.57 -7.52
C ARG A 29 7.13 10.26 -6.72
N LYS A 30 8.11 9.43 -7.09
CA LYS A 30 8.43 8.23 -6.33
C LYS A 30 8.92 8.61 -4.94
N MET A 31 8.38 7.97 -3.92
CA MET A 31 8.85 8.16 -2.56
C MET A 31 10.27 7.65 -2.39
N SER A 32 11.14 8.44 -1.80
CA SER A 32 12.49 8.03 -1.45
C SER A 32 12.96 8.70 -0.15
N LYS A 33 13.83 8.01 0.57
CA LYS A 33 14.41 8.54 1.81
C LYS A 33 15.25 9.79 1.55
N SER A 34 15.94 9.84 0.42
CA SER A 34 16.78 10.98 0.05
C SER A 34 15.99 12.24 -0.27
N LEU A 35 14.78 12.11 -0.79
CA LEU A 35 13.89 13.24 -1.08
C LEU A 35 13.06 13.67 0.14
N GLY A 36 13.01 12.84 1.19
CA GLY A 36 12.22 13.14 2.39
C GLY A 36 10.71 13.17 2.15
N ASN A 37 10.22 12.61 1.06
CA ASN A 37 8.80 12.59 0.68
C ASN A 37 8.12 11.25 1.01
N GLY A 38 8.78 10.39 1.76
CA GLY A 38 8.20 9.14 2.26
C GLY A 38 7.16 9.41 3.33
N ILE A 39 6.11 8.60 3.35
CA ILE A 39 5.06 8.65 4.36
C ILE A 39 5.25 7.45 5.29
N ASP A 40 5.37 7.72 6.59
CA ASP A 40 5.47 6.66 7.58
C ASP A 40 4.07 6.06 7.82
N PRO A 41 3.88 4.77 7.55
CA PRO A 41 2.60 4.11 7.83
C PRO A 41 2.18 4.21 9.30
N MET A 42 3.13 4.25 10.23
CA MET A 42 2.81 4.33 11.66
C MET A 42 2.18 5.67 12.03
N GLU A 43 2.65 6.77 11.47
CA GLU A 43 2.04 8.08 11.66
C GLU A 43 0.60 8.13 11.14
N ILE A 44 0.35 7.50 10.00
CA ILE A 44 -0.99 7.39 9.42
C ILE A 44 -1.90 6.52 10.30
N ILE A 45 -1.39 5.42 10.83
CA ILE A 45 -2.14 4.54 11.72
C ILE A 45 -2.49 5.26 13.02
N ASP A 46 -1.58 6.03 13.58
CA ASP A 46 -1.83 6.80 14.81
C ASP A 46 -2.91 7.88 14.60
N GLN A 47 -2.97 8.47 13.41
CA GLN A 47 -3.91 9.54 13.08
C GLN A 47 -5.28 9.02 12.62
N TYR A 48 -5.32 7.97 11.79
CA TYR A 48 -6.54 7.49 11.11
C TYR A 48 -6.96 6.08 11.51
N GLY A 49 -6.08 5.32 12.16
CA GLY A 49 -6.29 3.91 12.41
C GLY A 49 -5.85 3.00 11.27
N ALA A 50 -5.53 1.75 11.63
CA ALA A 50 -5.01 0.77 10.67
C ALA A 50 -6.03 0.41 9.59
N ASP A 51 -7.31 0.31 9.94
CA ASP A 51 -8.35 -0.09 9.00
C ASP A 51 -8.59 0.95 7.91
N ALA A 52 -8.52 2.25 8.25
CA ALA A 52 -8.63 3.31 7.27
C ALA A 52 -7.47 3.26 6.25
N LEU A 53 -6.25 3.02 6.72
CA LEU A 53 -5.09 2.85 5.83
C LEU A 53 -5.25 1.62 4.93
N ARG A 54 -5.65 0.49 5.49
CA ARG A 54 -5.89 -0.75 4.74
C ARG A 54 -6.98 -0.57 3.68
N TRP A 55 -8.07 0.07 4.04
CA TRP A 55 -9.14 0.41 3.10
C TRP A 55 -8.66 1.31 1.97
N PHE A 56 -7.93 2.38 2.30
CA PHE A 56 -7.35 3.29 1.32
C PHE A 56 -6.47 2.54 0.31
N LEU A 57 -5.55 1.71 0.79
CA LEU A 57 -4.63 0.96 -0.06
C LEU A 57 -5.36 -0.07 -0.94
N SER A 58 -6.38 -0.73 -0.40
CA SER A 58 -7.12 -1.75 -1.14
C SER A 58 -8.07 -1.17 -2.16
N ASN A 59 -8.78 -0.09 -1.81
CA ASN A 59 -9.80 0.51 -2.66
C ASN A 59 -9.21 1.37 -3.78
N GLY A 60 -8.06 1.97 -3.54
CA GLY A 60 -7.42 2.89 -4.48
C GLY A 60 -6.46 2.24 -5.46
N SER A 61 -6.16 0.97 -5.31
CA SER A 61 -5.16 0.30 -6.14
C SER A 61 -5.79 -0.57 -7.23
N SER A 62 -5.16 -0.56 -8.40
CA SER A 62 -5.46 -1.49 -9.49
C SER A 62 -4.16 -2.20 -9.88
N PRO A 63 -4.20 -3.48 -10.26
CA PRO A 63 -3.00 -4.21 -10.67
C PRO A 63 -2.24 -3.47 -11.78
N GLY A 64 -0.95 -3.31 -11.60
CA GLY A 64 -0.06 -2.65 -12.57
C GLY A 64 -0.18 -1.13 -12.66
N GLN A 65 -1.04 -0.52 -11.86
CA GLN A 65 -1.23 0.94 -11.85
C GLN A 65 -0.68 1.55 -10.57
N ASP A 66 0.12 2.60 -10.70
CA ASP A 66 0.60 3.38 -9.54
C ASP A 66 -0.55 4.25 -9.00
N MET A 67 -0.55 4.45 -7.68
CA MET A 67 -1.49 5.38 -7.05
C MET A 67 -0.73 6.48 -6.32
N ARG A 68 -1.34 7.66 -6.23
CA ARG A 68 -0.82 8.76 -5.43
C ARG A 68 -1.44 8.71 -4.03
N PHE A 69 -0.61 8.93 -3.04
CA PHE A 69 -1.10 9.14 -1.69
C PHE A 69 -1.88 10.46 -1.64
N SER A 70 -2.98 10.50 -0.89
CA SER A 70 -3.79 11.71 -0.71
C SER A 70 -4.43 11.71 0.66
N TYR A 71 -4.22 12.79 1.42
CA TYR A 71 -4.86 12.95 2.72
C TYR A 71 -6.38 13.08 2.61
N GLU A 72 -6.89 13.69 1.55
CA GLU A 72 -8.33 13.76 1.28
C GLU A 72 -8.97 12.39 1.15
N LYS A 73 -8.29 11.48 0.45
CA LYS A 73 -8.74 10.09 0.32
C LYS A 73 -8.61 9.31 1.61
N MET A 74 -7.61 9.65 2.44
CA MET A 74 -7.49 9.08 3.80
C MET A 74 -8.64 9.54 4.68
N ASP A 75 -9.01 10.83 4.65
CA ASP A 75 -10.18 11.35 5.37
C ASP A 75 -11.46 10.64 4.93
N ALA A 76 -11.64 10.44 3.63
CA ALA A 76 -12.78 9.70 3.08
C ALA A 76 -12.80 8.24 3.56
N ALA A 77 -11.64 7.60 3.60
CA ALA A 77 -11.51 6.22 4.10
C ALA A 77 -11.87 6.14 5.59
N TRP A 78 -11.36 7.07 6.40
CA TRP A 78 -11.67 7.14 7.82
C TRP A 78 -13.16 7.35 8.07
N ASN A 79 -13.78 8.28 7.35
CA ASN A 79 -15.22 8.53 7.43
C ASN A 79 -16.04 7.28 7.06
N PHE A 80 -15.59 6.55 6.03
CA PHE A 80 -16.26 5.31 5.61
C PHE A 80 -16.19 4.23 6.68
N ILE A 81 -15.01 4.03 7.28
CA ILE A 81 -14.83 3.05 8.36
C ILE A 81 -15.70 3.42 9.58
N ASN A 82 -15.73 4.69 9.97
CA ASN A 82 -16.59 5.15 11.05
C ASN A 82 -18.08 4.95 10.75
N LYS A 83 -18.48 5.16 9.49
CA LYS A 83 -19.87 4.90 9.06
C LYS A 83 -20.25 3.43 9.23
N ILE A 84 -19.34 2.52 8.93
CA ILE A 84 -19.57 1.09 9.13
C ILE A 84 -19.68 0.76 10.62
N TRP A 85 -18.79 1.31 11.44
CA TRP A 85 -18.79 1.07 12.88
C TRP A 85 -20.04 1.62 13.57
N ASN A 86 -20.48 2.80 13.17
CA ASN A 86 -21.70 3.41 13.70
C ASN A 86 -22.95 2.82 13.04
#